data_3bd1b1f7a9b30ef281ebdfacf5ed52e0
#
_entry.id   3bd1b1f7a9b30ef281ebdfacf5ed52e0
#
_cell.length_a   1.000
_cell.length_b   1.000
_cell.length_c   1.000
_cell.angle_alpha   90.00
_cell.angle_beta   90.00
_cell.angle_gamma   90.00
#
_symmetry.space_group_name_H-M   'P 1'
#
loop_
_entity.id
_entity.type
_entity.pdbx_description
1 polymer ?
#
loop_
_entity_poly.entity_id
_entity_poly.type
_entity_poly.pdbx_seq_one_letter_code
_entity_poly.pdbx_strand_id
1 'polypeptide(L)'
;MINNVVLVGRMTRDAELRYTPQNQAVATFSLAVNRNFKNQNGERDADFINCVIWRQQAENLANWAKKGALVGITGRIQTRNYENQQGQRVYVTEVVADSFQLLESRANREGQASGGYSSAGGFAGNAAPSFGGSEPSNATPNFGRDDNPFGANPMDISDDDLPF
;
A
#
# COMPACT_ATOMS: atom_id res chain seq x y z
N MET A 1 28.99 8.78 -8.16
CA MET A 1 28.10 9.41 -7.15
C MET A 1 26.77 8.68 -7.19
N ILE A 2 26.20 8.37 -6.03
CA ILE A 2 24.92 7.66 -5.93
C ILE A 2 23.92 8.59 -5.29
N ASN A 3 22.76 8.76 -5.91
CA ASN A 3 21.61 9.48 -5.38
C ASN A 3 20.36 8.67 -5.73
N ASN A 4 20.02 7.75 -4.86
CA ASN A 4 18.91 6.83 -5.03
C ASN A 4 18.11 6.73 -3.73
N VAL A 5 16.80 6.81 -3.83
CA VAL A 5 15.85 6.76 -2.72
C VAL A 5 14.79 5.73 -3.04
N VAL A 6 14.49 4.88 -2.07
CA VAL A 6 13.35 3.96 -2.10
C VAL A 6 12.49 4.23 -0.89
N LEU A 7 11.23 4.56 -1.09
CA LEU A 7 10.28 4.85 -0.02
C LEU A 7 9.03 4.00 -0.17
N VAL A 8 8.53 3.52 0.95
CA VAL A 8 7.20 2.91 1.05
C VAL A 8 6.41 3.70 2.09
N GLY A 9 5.28 4.26 1.68
CA GLY A 9 4.46 5.10 2.56
C GLY A 9 3.03 5.25 2.07
N ARG A 10 2.20 5.88 2.89
CA ARG A 10 0.81 6.19 2.54
C ARG A 10 0.66 7.59 2.00
N MET A 11 -0.15 7.73 0.96
CA MET A 11 -0.54 9.04 0.42
C MET A 11 -1.29 9.85 1.48
N THR A 12 -0.82 11.04 1.81
CA THR A 12 -1.49 11.93 2.79
C THR A 12 -2.69 12.64 2.19
N ARG A 13 -2.66 12.87 0.88
CA ARG A 13 -3.70 13.50 0.06
C ARG A 13 -3.62 12.95 -1.36
N ASP A 14 -4.64 13.25 -2.16
CA ASP A 14 -4.60 12.93 -3.58
C ASP A 14 -3.45 13.68 -4.26
N ALA A 15 -2.86 13.09 -5.30
CA ALA A 15 -1.81 13.73 -6.05
C ALA A 15 -2.36 14.92 -6.84
N GLU A 16 -1.67 16.06 -6.76
CA GLU A 16 -2.00 17.25 -7.52
C GLU A 16 -1.33 17.18 -8.88
N LEU A 17 -2.12 16.87 -9.91
CA LEU A 17 -1.67 16.81 -11.30
C LEU A 17 -1.76 18.18 -11.94
N ARG A 18 -0.67 18.61 -12.56
CA ARG A 18 -0.57 19.85 -13.35
C ARG A 18 0.14 19.57 -14.67
N TYR A 19 -0.05 20.46 -15.62
CA TYR A 19 0.67 20.43 -16.90
C TYR A 19 1.54 21.67 -17.02
N THR A 20 2.79 21.47 -17.41
CA THR A 20 3.71 22.57 -17.70
C THR A 20 3.32 23.25 -19.01
N PRO A 21 3.85 24.49 -19.32
CA PRO A 21 3.63 25.14 -20.59
C PRO A 21 4.05 24.32 -21.82
N GLN A 22 4.94 23.34 -21.61
CA GLN A 22 5.40 22.38 -22.63
C GLN A 22 4.50 21.13 -22.70
N ASN A 23 3.32 21.17 -22.07
CA ASN A 23 2.36 20.06 -22.01
C ASN A 23 2.91 18.76 -21.37
N GLN A 24 3.85 18.90 -20.43
CA GLN A 24 4.33 17.75 -19.67
C GLN A 24 3.56 17.63 -18.35
N ALA A 25 3.01 16.45 -18.09
CA ALA A 25 2.34 16.16 -16.84
C ALA A 25 3.34 16.11 -15.68
N VAL A 26 3.01 16.73 -14.56
CA VAL A 26 3.73 16.70 -13.30
C VAL A 26 2.72 16.51 -12.17
N ALA A 27 2.98 15.58 -11.27
CA ALA A 27 2.15 15.37 -10.09
C ALA A 27 2.98 15.59 -8.83
N THR A 28 2.44 16.36 -7.90
CA THR A 28 3.01 16.59 -6.58
C THR A 28 2.17 15.87 -5.53
N PHE A 29 2.82 15.17 -4.63
CA PHE A 29 2.17 14.41 -3.57
C PHE A 29 3.06 14.34 -2.33
N SER A 30 2.50 13.90 -1.22
CA SER A 30 3.24 13.71 0.03
C SER A 30 2.98 12.31 0.58
N LEU A 31 4.05 11.63 0.97
CA LEU A 31 4.02 10.31 1.59
C LEU A 31 4.26 10.41 3.10
N ALA A 32 3.44 9.72 3.87
CA ALA A 32 3.69 9.44 5.27
C ALA A 32 4.45 8.11 5.37
N VAL A 33 5.71 8.18 5.77
CA VAL A 33 6.60 7.02 5.95
C VAL A 33 6.78 6.80 7.45
N ASN A 34 6.31 5.68 7.96
CA ASN A 34 6.42 5.35 9.38
C ASN A 34 7.87 5.05 9.75
N ARG A 35 8.31 5.60 10.89
CA ARG A 35 9.61 5.27 11.48
C ARG A 35 9.62 3.85 12.04
N ASN A 36 10.76 3.20 11.96
CA ASN A 36 10.93 1.84 12.48
C ASN A 36 10.85 1.78 14.00
N PHE A 37 11.22 2.86 14.70
CA PHE A 37 11.25 2.92 16.16
C PHE A 37 9.99 3.60 16.70
N LYS A 38 9.57 3.15 17.89
CA LYS A 38 8.49 3.77 18.65
C LYS A 38 9.05 4.94 19.46
N ASN A 39 8.25 5.99 19.62
CA ASN A 39 8.55 7.09 20.53
C ASN A 39 8.35 6.66 22.00
N GLN A 40 8.63 7.56 22.96
CA GLN A 40 8.48 7.29 24.38
C GLN A 40 7.05 6.91 24.79
N ASN A 41 6.05 7.29 24.00
CA ASN A 41 4.64 6.98 24.23
C ASN A 41 4.20 5.63 23.63
N GLY A 42 5.12 4.90 23.00
CA GLY A 42 4.83 3.62 22.33
C GLY A 42 4.22 3.76 20.94
N GLU A 43 4.10 4.97 20.41
CA GLU A 43 3.55 5.27 19.08
C GLU A 43 4.67 5.36 18.04
N ARG A 44 4.35 5.11 16.77
CA ARG A 44 5.28 5.29 15.67
C ARG A 44 5.05 6.64 15.01
N ASP A 45 6.06 7.48 15.03
CA ASP A 45 6.06 8.72 14.27
C ASP A 45 6.15 8.44 12.77
N ALA A 46 5.65 9.37 11.97
CA ALA A 46 5.75 9.32 10.52
C ALA A 46 6.51 10.54 10.00
N ASP A 47 7.37 10.31 9.03
CA ASP A 47 8.02 11.36 8.28
C ASP A 47 7.18 11.69 7.04
N PHE A 48 6.91 12.99 6.84
CA PHE A 48 6.14 13.48 5.70
C PHE A 48 7.09 13.96 4.62
N ILE A 49 7.14 13.24 3.51
CA ILE A 49 8.11 13.46 2.44
C ILE A 49 7.38 13.98 1.20
N ASN A 50 7.78 15.17 0.74
CA ASN A 50 7.26 15.74 -0.50
C ASN A 50 7.91 15.07 -1.70
N CYS A 51 7.09 14.63 -2.64
CA CYS A 51 7.49 13.90 -3.83
C CYS A 51 6.92 14.57 -5.08
N VAL A 52 7.67 14.48 -6.16
CA VAL A 52 7.28 14.95 -7.49
C VAL A 52 7.51 13.82 -8.48
N ILE A 53 6.55 13.59 -9.36
CA ILE A 53 6.66 12.60 -10.43
C ILE A 53 6.25 13.23 -11.76
N TRP A 54 6.85 12.80 -12.86
CA TRP A 54 6.72 13.44 -14.16
C TRP A 54 6.14 12.53 -15.22
N ARG A 55 5.63 13.14 -16.29
CA ARG A 55 5.17 12.50 -17.53
C ARG A 55 4.04 11.49 -17.28
N GLN A 56 4.03 10.39 -18.03
CA GLN A 56 3.00 9.34 -17.95
C GLN A 56 2.82 8.78 -16.53
N GLN A 57 3.91 8.69 -15.77
CA GLN A 57 3.86 8.22 -14.38
C GLN A 57 3.05 9.17 -13.48
N ALA A 58 3.09 10.48 -13.76
CA ALA A 58 2.29 11.46 -13.03
C ALA A 58 0.79 11.27 -13.24
N GLU A 59 0.37 11.04 -14.48
CA GLU A 59 -1.02 10.77 -14.83
C GLU A 59 -1.50 9.45 -14.20
N ASN A 60 -0.70 8.41 -14.31
CA ASN A 60 -1.01 7.11 -13.74
C ASN A 60 -1.16 7.19 -12.21
N LEU A 61 -0.23 7.87 -11.53
CA LEU A 61 -0.30 8.06 -10.08
C LEU A 61 -1.57 8.81 -9.67
N ALA A 62 -1.89 9.93 -10.34
CA ALA A 62 -3.06 10.74 -10.04
C ALA A 62 -4.38 9.97 -10.24
N ASN A 63 -4.43 9.09 -11.23
CA ASN A 63 -5.60 8.26 -11.51
C ASN A 63 -5.76 7.11 -10.52
N TRP A 64 -4.66 6.46 -10.13
CA TRP A 64 -4.70 5.20 -9.39
C TRP A 64 -4.49 5.35 -7.89
N ALA A 65 -3.60 6.27 -7.47
CA ALA A 65 -3.26 6.48 -6.07
C ALA A 65 -4.10 7.62 -5.46
N LYS A 66 -4.98 7.26 -4.54
CA LYS A 66 -5.79 8.23 -3.79
C LYS A 66 -5.27 8.36 -2.35
N LYS A 67 -5.77 9.36 -1.62
CA LYS A 67 -5.46 9.55 -0.21
C LYS A 67 -5.52 8.22 0.56
N GLY A 68 -4.52 7.93 1.36
CA GLY A 68 -4.40 6.71 2.16
C GLY A 68 -3.83 5.50 1.42
N ALA A 69 -3.67 5.54 0.08
CA ALA A 69 -3.08 4.43 -0.68
C ALA A 69 -1.65 4.15 -0.23
N LEU A 70 -1.31 2.88 -0.06
CA LEU A 70 0.06 2.45 0.17
C LEU A 70 0.81 2.39 -1.16
N VAL A 71 1.88 3.16 -1.26
CA VAL A 71 2.65 3.31 -2.49
C VAL A 71 4.13 3.12 -2.20
N GLY A 72 4.79 2.36 -3.04
CA GLY A 72 6.24 2.30 -3.15
C GLY A 72 6.72 3.22 -4.26
N ILE A 73 7.77 3.99 -4.01
CA ILE A 73 8.42 4.83 -5.02
C ILE A 73 9.92 4.58 -5.05
N THR A 74 10.50 4.72 -6.22
CA THR A 74 11.96 4.81 -6.43
C THR A 74 12.26 6.12 -7.10
N GLY A 75 13.36 6.75 -6.73
CA GLY A 75 13.73 8.05 -7.28
C GLY A 75 15.01 8.59 -6.67
N ARG A 76 15.17 9.90 -6.70
CA ARG A 76 16.34 10.62 -6.19
C ARG A 76 15.93 11.84 -5.38
N ILE A 77 16.78 12.27 -4.45
CA ILE A 77 16.63 13.54 -3.74
C ILE A 77 17.02 14.68 -4.68
N GLN A 78 16.21 15.72 -4.70
CA GLN A 78 16.52 16.97 -5.38
C GLN A 78 16.26 18.14 -4.45
N THR A 79 17.19 19.09 -4.44
CA THR A 79 17.02 20.36 -3.74
C THR A 79 16.85 21.47 -4.76
N ARG A 80 15.95 22.40 -4.47
CA ARG A 80 15.79 23.64 -5.23
C ARG A 80 15.60 24.80 -4.26
N ASN A 81 15.90 25.98 -4.71
CA ASN A 81 15.62 27.20 -3.97
C ASN A 81 14.79 28.17 -4.80
N TYR A 82 13.99 28.94 -4.14
CA TYR A 82 13.26 30.06 -4.75
C TYR A 82 13.20 31.21 -3.75
N GLU A 83 13.00 32.41 -4.27
CA GLU A 83 12.84 33.60 -3.46
C GLU A 83 11.35 33.83 -3.20
N ASN A 84 10.97 33.93 -1.92
CA ASN A 84 9.59 34.21 -1.56
C ASN A 84 9.26 35.71 -1.80
N GLN A 85 7.99 36.10 -1.64
CA GLN A 85 7.53 37.47 -1.83
C GLN A 85 8.20 38.47 -0.88
N GLN A 86 8.88 38.03 0.15
CA GLN A 86 9.60 38.85 1.13
C GLN A 86 11.12 38.94 0.83
N GLY A 87 11.56 38.42 -0.33
CA GLY A 87 12.97 38.39 -0.72
C GLY A 87 13.83 37.39 0.01
N GLN A 88 13.23 36.47 0.76
CA GLN A 88 13.95 35.40 1.48
C GLN A 88 14.13 34.19 0.59
N ARG A 89 15.33 33.62 0.60
CA ARG A 89 15.65 32.38 -0.11
C ARG A 89 15.13 31.17 0.67
N VAL A 90 14.19 30.45 0.07
CA VAL A 90 13.60 29.23 0.62
C VAL A 90 14.23 28.01 -0.06
N TYR A 91 14.75 27.10 0.73
CA TYR A 91 15.30 25.83 0.24
C TYR A 91 14.22 24.74 0.37
N VAL A 92 13.97 24.02 -0.71
CA VAL A 92 13.03 22.90 -0.75
C VAL A 92 13.80 21.63 -1.08
N THR A 93 13.65 20.63 -0.24
CA THR A 93 14.14 19.29 -0.51
C THR A 93 12.95 18.40 -0.84
N GLU A 94 12.98 17.76 -1.99
CA GLU A 94 11.93 16.88 -2.48
C GLU A 94 12.50 15.62 -3.10
N VAL A 95 11.71 14.57 -3.20
CA VAL A 95 12.07 13.35 -3.90
C VAL A 95 11.45 13.38 -5.29
N VAL A 96 12.29 13.35 -6.31
CA VAL A 96 11.83 13.17 -7.69
C VAL A 96 11.72 11.68 -7.95
N ALA A 97 10.47 11.19 -8.02
CA ALA A 97 10.18 9.80 -8.27
C ALA A 97 10.35 9.48 -9.76
N ASP A 98 11.09 8.43 -10.04
CA ASP A 98 11.28 7.89 -11.39
C ASP A 98 10.21 6.83 -11.71
N SER A 99 9.77 6.07 -10.69
CA SER A 99 8.68 5.10 -10.80
C SER A 99 7.90 4.97 -9.49
N PHE A 100 6.67 4.46 -9.59
CA PHE A 100 5.85 4.12 -8.44
C PHE A 100 5.15 2.78 -8.61
N GLN A 101 4.75 2.18 -7.49
CA GLN A 101 4.00 0.94 -7.45
C GLN A 101 2.93 1.00 -6.35
N LEU A 102 1.69 0.64 -6.69
CA LEU A 102 0.64 0.45 -5.68
C LEU A 102 0.89 -0.89 -4.97
N LEU A 103 0.93 -0.86 -3.65
CA LEU A 103 1.21 -2.04 -2.81
C LEU A 103 -0.06 -2.61 -2.15
N GLU A 104 -1.20 -1.95 -2.34
CA GLU A 104 -2.52 -2.43 -1.89
C GLU A 104 -3.47 -2.58 -3.07
N SER A 105 -4.24 -3.66 -3.11
CA SER A 105 -5.30 -3.85 -4.09
C SER A 105 -6.51 -2.95 -3.80
N ARG A 106 -7.26 -2.56 -4.85
CA ARG A 106 -8.48 -1.74 -4.72
C ARG A 106 -9.52 -2.38 -3.81
N ALA A 107 -9.63 -3.70 -3.80
CA ALA A 107 -10.59 -4.43 -2.98
C ALA A 107 -10.42 -4.20 -1.46
N ASN A 108 -9.19 -4.01 -0.99
CA ASN A 108 -8.93 -3.74 0.43
C ASN A 108 -9.24 -2.29 0.86
N ARG A 109 -9.38 -1.36 -0.10
CA ARG A 109 -9.70 0.05 0.20
C ARG A 109 -11.19 0.28 0.38
N GLU A 110 -12.04 -0.43 -0.37
CA GLU A 110 -13.49 -0.30 -0.28
C GLU A 110 -14.06 -0.98 0.97
N GLY A 111 -13.41 -2.05 1.47
CA GLY A 111 -13.82 -2.73 2.71
C GLY A 111 -13.60 -1.94 3.99
N GLN A 112 -12.73 -0.93 3.99
CA GLN A 112 -12.44 -0.12 5.18
C GLN A 112 -13.31 1.14 5.29
N ALA A 113 -14.00 1.53 4.23
CA ALA A 113 -14.93 2.66 4.21
C ALA A 113 -16.39 2.25 4.54
N SER A 114 -16.71 0.94 4.61
CA SER A 114 -18.05 0.40 4.83
C SER A 114 -18.24 -0.20 6.24
N GLY A 115 -17.52 0.28 7.23
CA GLY A 115 -17.71 -0.03 8.64
C GLY A 115 -18.73 0.89 9.32
N GLY A 116 -19.92 0.99 8.79
CA GLY A 116 -21.01 1.79 9.34
C GLY A 116 -22.29 0.97 9.43
N TYR A 117 -22.58 0.46 10.63
CA TYR A 117 -23.90 0.13 11.16
C TYR A 117 -25.00 -0.29 10.17
N SER A 118 -25.29 -1.57 10.08
CA SER A 118 -26.62 -2.05 9.76
C SER A 118 -27.22 -2.69 11.01
N SER A 119 -27.90 -1.81 11.78
CA SER A 119 -28.81 -2.17 12.85
C SER A 119 -30.07 -2.77 12.24
N ALA A 120 -30.40 -3.95 12.72
CA ALA A 120 -31.73 -4.49 12.97
C ALA A 120 -32.94 -3.92 12.19
N GLY A 121 -33.62 -4.79 11.53
CA GLY A 121 -34.99 -4.63 11.10
C GLY A 121 -35.58 -5.99 10.80
N GLY A 122 -36.16 -6.64 11.82
CA GLY A 122 -36.94 -7.85 11.64
C GLY A 122 -38.21 -7.57 10.88
N PHE A 123 -38.64 -8.51 10.05
CA PHE A 123 -40.02 -8.72 9.73
C PHE A 123 -40.31 -10.21 9.61
N ALA A 124 -41.20 -10.67 10.49
CA ALA A 124 -41.85 -11.95 10.46
C ALA A 124 -42.83 -12.04 9.29
N GLY A 125 -43.02 -13.23 8.75
CA GLY A 125 -44.18 -13.46 7.90
C GLY A 125 -44.05 -14.65 6.97
N ASN A 126 -44.27 -15.85 7.51
CA ASN A 126 -45.20 -16.85 7.00
C ASN A 126 -44.98 -17.53 5.62
N ALA A 127 -45.11 -18.84 5.70
CA ALA A 127 -45.48 -19.85 4.72
C ALA A 127 -44.38 -20.76 4.23
N ALA A 128 -44.32 -21.93 4.81
CA ALA A 128 -43.77 -23.13 4.25
C ALA A 128 -44.59 -23.65 3.06
N PRO A 129 -44.01 -24.34 2.12
CA PRO A 129 -44.41 -25.70 1.87
C PRO A 129 -43.29 -26.72 2.00
N SER A 130 -43.65 -27.76 2.70
CA SER A 130 -42.93 -29.01 2.85
C SER A 130 -42.82 -29.74 1.48
N PHE A 131 -41.61 -30.09 1.12
CA PHE A 131 -41.39 -31.22 0.21
C PHE A 131 -40.21 -32.05 0.69
N GLY A 132 -40.49 -33.32 0.78
CA GLY A 132 -39.70 -34.31 1.42
C GLY A 132 -38.37 -34.68 0.76
N GLY A 133 -37.53 -35.22 1.60
CA GLY A 133 -36.68 -36.37 1.38
C GLY A 133 -35.52 -36.19 0.41
N SER A 134 -34.35 -36.04 0.97
CA SER A 134 -33.14 -36.83 0.69
C SER A 134 -31.99 -36.20 1.46
N GLU A 135 -31.46 -36.92 2.41
CA GLU A 135 -30.19 -36.59 3.06
C GLU A 135 -29.08 -36.56 1.99
N PRO A 136 -28.30 -35.52 1.87
CA PRO A 136 -27.01 -35.62 1.23
C PRO A 136 -26.00 -36.06 2.29
N SER A 137 -25.51 -37.26 2.09
CA SER A 137 -24.33 -37.81 2.74
C SER A 137 -23.20 -36.80 2.76
N ASN A 138 -22.78 -36.47 3.94
CA ASN A 138 -21.63 -35.64 4.25
C ASN A 138 -20.34 -36.40 3.86
N ALA A 139 -20.01 -36.37 2.57
CA ALA A 139 -18.72 -36.85 2.09
C ALA A 139 -17.78 -35.65 2.09
N THR A 140 -17.07 -35.43 3.17
CA THR A 140 -15.85 -34.63 3.16
C THR A 140 -14.88 -35.24 2.15
N PRO A 141 -14.38 -34.48 1.17
CA PRO A 141 -13.31 -35.00 0.32
C PRO A 141 -12.07 -35.19 1.18
N ASN A 142 -11.75 -36.46 1.40
CA ASN A 142 -10.49 -36.90 2.00
C ASN A 142 -9.41 -36.67 0.94
N PHE A 143 -8.73 -35.51 1.00
CA PHE A 143 -7.47 -35.32 0.30
C PHE A 143 -6.44 -36.23 1.00
N GLY A 144 -6.27 -37.40 0.43
CA GLY A 144 -5.25 -38.37 0.84
C GLY A 144 -3.89 -37.70 0.94
N ARG A 145 -3.40 -37.67 2.14
CA ARG A 145 -2.10 -37.13 2.53
C ARG A 145 -1.08 -38.25 2.38
N ASP A 146 -0.90 -38.72 1.15
CA ASP A 146 0.15 -39.67 0.82
C ASP A 146 0.54 -39.44 -0.65
N ASP A 147 1.44 -38.51 -0.85
CA ASP A 147 2.47 -38.53 -1.89
C ASP A 147 3.32 -37.27 -1.66
N ASN A 148 4.32 -37.39 -0.80
CA ASN A 148 5.41 -36.45 -0.71
C ASN A 148 6.50 -36.93 -1.70
N PRO A 149 6.61 -36.33 -2.91
CA PRO A 149 7.59 -36.75 -3.91
C PRO A 149 9.03 -36.41 -3.54
N PHE A 150 9.21 -35.67 -2.45
CA PHE A 150 10.53 -35.40 -1.87
C PHE A 150 10.62 -36.10 -0.54
N GLY A 151 11.19 -37.32 -0.57
CA GLY A 151 11.40 -38.15 0.62
C GLY A 151 11.99 -37.32 1.76
N ALA A 152 11.24 -37.29 2.88
CA ALA A 152 11.68 -36.62 4.08
C ALA A 152 12.87 -37.36 4.67
N ASN A 153 14.07 -36.94 4.32
CA ASN A 153 15.21 -37.07 5.22
C ASN A 153 15.26 -35.75 6.00
N PRO A 154 15.03 -35.75 7.32
CA PRO A 154 15.38 -34.57 8.11
C PRO A 154 16.88 -34.36 7.97
N MET A 155 17.27 -33.23 7.35
CA MET A 155 18.65 -32.78 7.43
C MET A 155 18.90 -32.40 8.89
N ASP A 156 19.64 -33.26 9.58
CA ASP A 156 20.21 -32.94 10.88
C ASP A 156 21.36 -31.97 10.64
N ILE A 157 21.06 -30.67 10.72
CA ILE A 157 22.06 -29.61 10.63
C ILE A 157 22.64 -29.48 12.03
N SER A 158 23.85 -30.00 12.24
CA SER A 158 24.57 -29.80 13.48
C SER A 158 25.04 -28.35 13.61
N ASP A 159 25.06 -27.81 14.83
CA ASP A 159 25.46 -26.43 15.16
C ASP A 159 26.92 -26.11 14.75
N ASP A 160 27.70 -27.10 14.34
CA ASP A 160 29.09 -26.93 13.89
C ASP A 160 29.23 -26.49 12.43
N ASP A 161 28.13 -26.44 11.66
CA ASP A 161 28.17 -26.04 10.23
C ASP A 161 27.83 -24.56 10.00
N LEU A 162 27.73 -23.74 11.05
CA LEU A 162 27.48 -22.30 10.93
C LEU A 162 28.82 -21.54 10.84
N PRO A 163 29.09 -20.78 9.76
CA PRO A 163 30.34 -20.04 9.58
C PRO A 163 30.26 -18.67 10.29
N PHE A 164 30.40 -18.63 11.63
CA PHE A 164 30.80 -17.43 12.40
C PHE A 164 31.41 -17.81 13.73
#